data_8baf26213928504310f96643818e13b5
#
_entry.id   8baf26213928504310f96643818e13b5
#
_cell.length_a   1.000
_cell.length_b   1.000
_cell.length_c   1.000
_cell.angle_alpha   90.00
_cell.angle_beta   90.00
_cell.angle_gamma   90.00
#
_symmetry.space_group_name_H-M   'P 1'
#
loop_
_entity.id
_entity.type
_entity.pdbx_description
1 polymer ?
#
loop_
_entity_poly.entity_id
_entity_poly.type
_entity_poly.pdbx_seq_one_letter_code
_entity_poly.pdbx_strand_id
1 'polypeptide(L)'
;MNTRAGRFSSMIVALLCLIGSSKTTITAQTVDTSLQNVRTAIIQATGVPDASLDLKVAGKIFVVSRINSALNQTNHSMRDGEASRIATVVAKTIGDGTPYRDIHTIRVLYVATLKPGGQQKIIDTIDFRKDPSGIFHFHIT
;
A
#
# COMPACT_ATOMS: atom_id res chain seq x y z
N MET A 1 -51.39 -15.91 58.42
CA MET A 1 -50.26 -15.68 59.36
C MET A 1 -48.95 -15.68 58.60
N ASN A 2 -48.18 -14.67 58.88
CA ASN A 2 -46.78 -14.47 58.53
C ASN A 2 -46.37 -14.22 57.06
N THR A 3 -46.43 -12.97 56.73
CA THR A 3 -45.64 -12.17 55.84
C THR A 3 -44.14 -12.37 56.03
N ARG A 4 -43.40 -12.52 54.93
CA ARG A 4 -41.98 -12.05 54.88
C ARG A 4 -41.67 -11.43 53.54
N ALA A 5 -41.46 -10.14 53.64
CA ALA A 5 -40.95 -9.27 52.55
C ALA A 5 -39.51 -9.64 52.19
N GLY A 6 -39.25 -9.90 50.93
CA GLY A 6 -37.91 -10.02 50.36
C GLY A 6 -37.53 -8.71 49.70
N ARG A 7 -36.51 -8.07 50.21
CA ARG A 7 -35.90 -6.83 49.68
C ARG A 7 -35.20 -7.13 48.38
N PHE A 8 -35.66 -6.53 47.30
CA PHE A 8 -34.90 -6.46 46.06
C PHE A 8 -33.85 -5.35 46.19
N SER A 9 -32.61 -5.76 46.28
CA SER A 9 -31.44 -4.86 46.26
C SER A 9 -31.18 -4.47 44.81
N SER A 10 -31.40 -3.19 44.52
CA SER A 10 -31.16 -2.58 43.22
C SER A 10 -29.65 -2.46 43.01
N MET A 11 -29.10 -3.35 42.20
CA MET A 11 -27.68 -3.27 41.80
C MET A 11 -27.60 -2.39 40.54
N ILE A 12 -27.23 -1.13 40.72
CA ILE A 12 -26.92 -0.21 39.65
C ILE A 12 -25.55 -0.64 39.07
N VAL A 13 -25.57 -1.30 37.93
CA VAL A 13 -24.37 -1.54 37.16
C VAL A 13 -24.03 -0.26 36.38
N ALA A 14 -23.04 0.48 36.84
CA ALA A 14 -22.48 1.60 36.13
C ALA A 14 -21.75 1.07 34.89
N LEU A 15 -22.35 1.27 33.71
CA LEU A 15 -21.75 1.01 32.42
C LEU A 15 -20.73 2.13 32.14
N LEU A 16 -19.46 1.88 32.47
CA LEU A 16 -18.36 2.74 32.03
C LEU A 16 -18.21 2.57 30.52
N CYS A 17 -18.72 3.53 29.75
CA CYS A 17 -18.37 3.65 28.33
C CYS A 17 -16.90 4.03 28.22
N LEU A 18 -16.07 3.05 27.91
CA LEU A 18 -14.70 3.26 27.42
C LEU A 18 -14.78 3.90 26.02
N ILE A 19 -14.65 5.24 25.98
CA ILE A 19 -14.40 5.99 24.77
C ILE A 19 -12.92 5.77 24.44
N GLY A 20 -12.61 4.64 23.82
CA GLY A 20 -11.28 4.25 23.38
C GLY A 20 -11.13 4.43 21.87
N SER A 21 -10.49 5.53 21.49
CA SER A 21 -9.57 5.66 20.34
C SER A 21 -10.00 5.13 18.97
N SER A 22 -10.96 5.76 18.33
CA SER A 22 -11.36 5.49 16.94
C SER A 22 -10.43 6.07 15.87
N LYS A 23 -9.31 6.70 16.23
CA LYS A 23 -8.43 7.37 15.26
C LYS A 23 -7.53 6.45 14.46
N THR A 24 -7.13 5.31 15.01
CA THR A 24 -6.16 4.40 14.37
C THR A 24 -6.81 3.59 13.23
N THR A 25 -8.08 3.23 13.37
CA THR A 25 -8.81 2.43 12.39
C THR A 25 -9.11 3.20 11.10
N ILE A 26 -9.45 4.49 11.22
CA ILE A 26 -9.77 5.36 10.07
C ILE A 26 -8.54 5.54 9.17
N THR A 27 -7.36 5.76 9.74
CA THR A 27 -6.13 5.97 8.98
C THR A 27 -5.73 4.73 8.21
N ALA A 28 -5.79 3.55 8.81
CA ALA A 28 -5.46 2.28 8.15
C ALA A 28 -6.42 1.98 6.98
N GLN A 29 -7.72 2.19 7.16
CA GLN A 29 -8.73 1.96 6.13
C GLN A 29 -8.58 2.94 4.95
N THR A 30 -8.22 4.19 5.20
CA THR A 30 -7.97 5.19 4.15
C THR A 30 -6.75 4.82 3.31
N VAL A 31 -5.67 4.35 3.93
CA VAL A 31 -4.46 3.92 3.21
C VAL A 31 -4.77 2.71 2.33
N ASP A 32 -5.50 1.73 2.84
CA ASP A 32 -5.85 0.51 2.09
C ASP A 32 -6.71 0.85 0.85
N THR A 33 -7.75 1.66 1.01
CA THR A 33 -8.58 2.13 -0.12
C THR A 33 -7.74 2.89 -1.15
N SER A 34 -6.81 3.73 -0.71
CA SER A 34 -5.95 4.50 -1.61
C SER A 34 -4.96 3.61 -2.36
N LEU A 35 -4.41 2.57 -1.73
CA LEU A 35 -3.56 1.57 -2.40
C LEU A 35 -4.34 0.80 -3.48
N GLN A 36 -5.61 0.45 -3.22
CA GLN A 36 -6.47 -0.19 -4.22
C GLN A 36 -6.72 0.71 -5.43
N ASN A 37 -6.92 2.01 -5.22
CA ASN A 37 -7.08 2.97 -6.32
C ASN A 37 -5.81 3.04 -7.18
N VAL A 38 -4.63 3.08 -6.58
CA VAL A 38 -3.35 3.05 -7.31
C VAL A 38 -3.18 1.74 -8.06
N ARG A 39 -3.50 0.60 -7.43
CA ARG A 39 -3.46 -0.72 -8.07
C ARG A 39 -4.33 -0.76 -9.32
N THR A 40 -5.57 -0.34 -9.20
CA THR A 40 -6.52 -0.28 -10.32
C THR A 40 -6.00 0.61 -11.45
N ALA A 41 -5.47 1.80 -11.13
CA ALA A 41 -4.91 2.71 -12.11
C ALA A 41 -3.72 2.09 -12.86
N ILE A 42 -2.81 1.38 -12.17
CA ILE A 42 -1.69 0.69 -12.81
C ILE A 42 -2.21 -0.37 -13.79
N ILE A 43 -3.13 -1.22 -13.36
CA ILE A 43 -3.69 -2.29 -14.20
C ILE A 43 -4.33 -1.72 -15.46
N GLN A 44 -5.15 -0.69 -15.32
CA GLN A 44 -5.84 -0.04 -16.44
C GLN A 44 -4.87 0.61 -17.44
N ALA A 45 -3.83 1.26 -16.95
CA ALA A 45 -2.90 2.00 -17.79
C ALA A 45 -1.84 1.14 -18.45
N THR A 46 -1.46 0.00 -17.83
CA THR A 46 -0.31 -0.81 -18.28
C THR A 46 -0.70 -2.20 -18.76
N GLY A 47 -1.90 -2.66 -18.47
CA GLY A 47 -2.35 -4.04 -18.77
C GLY A 47 -1.68 -5.13 -17.91
N VAL A 48 -0.98 -4.73 -16.86
CA VAL A 48 -0.30 -5.65 -15.94
C VAL A 48 -1.32 -6.48 -15.18
N PRO A 49 -1.16 -7.83 -15.10
CA PRO A 49 -2.07 -8.67 -14.33
C PRO A 49 -2.07 -8.34 -12.85
N ASP A 50 -3.24 -8.28 -12.23
CA ASP A 50 -3.41 -7.98 -10.80
C ASP A 50 -2.60 -8.91 -9.90
N ALA A 51 -2.62 -10.21 -10.16
CA ALA A 51 -1.90 -11.22 -9.39
C ALA A 51 -0.36 -11.05 -9.42
N SER A 52 0.17 -10.24 -10.34
CA SER A 52 1.60 -9.95 -10.46
C SER A 52 2.01 -8.62 -9.85
N LEU A 53 1.10 -7.94 -9.16
CA LEU A 53 1.34 -6.67 -8.48
C LEU A 53 1.26 -6.84 -6.96
N ASP A 54 2.26 -6.29 -6.26
CA ASP A 54 2.18 -6.02 -4.83
C ASP A 54 2.55 -4.57 -4.58
N LEU A 55 1.75 -3.89 -3.75
CA LEU A 55 1.91 -2.47 -3.45
C LEU A 55 2.06 -2.27 -1.96
N LYS A 56 3.05 -1.47 -1.56
CA LYS A 56 3.22 -1.07 -0.17
C LYS A 56 3.86 0.31 -0.04
N VAL A 57 3.63 0.93 1.10
CA VAL A 57 4.35 2.14 1.51
C VAL A 57 5.34 1.76 2.61
N ALA A 58 6.59 2.11 2.42
CA ALA A 58 7.69 1.89 3.36
C ALA A 58 8.36 3.23 3.68
N GLY A 59 7.93 3.87 4.76
CA GLY A 59 8.37 5.23 5.10
C GLY A 59 8.02 6.23 4.01
N LYS A 60 9.03 6.81 3.37
CA LYS A 60 8.89 7.80 2.28
C LYS A 60 8.96 7.17 0.87
N ILE A 61 8.89 5.86 0.77
CA ILE A 61 9.00 5.11 -0.47
C ILE A 61 7.68 4.43 -0.78
N PHE A 62 7.13 4.67 -1.97
CA PHE A 62 6.05 3.90 -2.54
C PHE A 62 6.65 2.75 -3.34
N VAL A 63 6.41 1.51 -2.94
CA VAL A 63 6.99 0.32 -3.56
C VAL A 63 5.94 -0.40 -4.39
N VAL A 64 6.27 -0.65 -5.66
CA VAL A 64 5.50 -1.48 -6.58
C VAL A 64 6.34 -2.71 -6.92
N SER A 65 5.91 -3.89 -6.51
CA SER A 65 6.58 -5.14 -6.84
C SER A 65 5.90 -5.80 -8.04
N ARG A 66 6.67 -6.06 -9.10
CA ARG A 66 6.28 -6.84 -10.26
C ARG A 66 6.73 -8.28 -10.06
N ILE A 67 5.79 -9.14 -9.64
CA ILE A 67 6.07 -10.52 -9.28
C ILE A 67 5.95 -11.41 -10.52
N ASN A 68 7.00 -12.19 -10.79
CA ASN A 68 7.06 -13.12 -11.91
C ASN A 68 6.69 -12.50 -13.27
N SER A 69 7.11 -11.26 -13.51
CA SER A 69 6.95 -10.59 -14.80
C SER A 69 7.71 -11.34 -15.90
N ALA A 70 7.14 -11.41 -17.10
CA ALA A 70 7.86 -11.90 -18.29
C ALA A 70 9.13 -11.06 -18.55
N LEU A 71 9.14 -9.79 -18.13
CA LEU A 71 10.30 -8.91 -18.26
C LEU A 71 11.47 -9.30 -17.35
N ASN A 72 11.27 -10.20 -16.38
CA ASN A 72 12.37 -10.75 -15.58
C ASN A 72 13.42 -11.50 -16.44
N GLN A 73 13.02 -11.98 -17.62
CA GLN A 73 13.87 -12.68 -18.59
C GLN A 73 14.46 -11.75 -19.66
N THR A 74 14.13 -10.46 -19.62
CA THR A 74 14.58 -9.47 -20.62
C THR A 74 15.74 -8.62 -20.10
N ASN A 75 16.21 -7.70 -20.93
CA ASN A 75 17.23 -6.73 -20.54
C ASN A 75 16.65 -5.62 -19.63
N HIS A 76 17.53 -4.87 -18.99
CA HIS A 76 17.19 -3.76 -18.10
C HIS A 76 16.34 -2.69 -18.81
N SER A 77 16.67 -2.33 -20.04
CA SER A 77 15.96 -1.28 -20.79
C SER A 77 14.46 -1.56 -20.99
N MET A 78 14.09 -2.83 -21.16
CA MET A 78 12.66 -3.21 -21.28
C MET A 78 11.93 -3.02 -19.95
N ARG A 79 12.58 -3.33 -18.83
CA ARG A 79 12.05 -3.08 -17.49
C ARG A 79 11.93 -1.60 -17.19
N ASP A 80 12.90 -0.78 -17.59
CA ASP A 80 12.86 0.69 -17.47
C ASP A 80 11.62 1.28 -18.13
N GLY A 81 11.30 0.83 -19.34
CA GLY A 81 10.11 1.29 -20.07
C GLY A 81 8.80 0.98 -19.35
N GLU A 82 8.64 -0.22 -18.78
CA GLU A 82 7.45 -0.58 -17.98
C GLU A 82 7.45 0.19 -16.66
N ALA A 83 8.58 0.24 -15.96
CA ALA A 83 8.73 0.93 -14.68
C ALA A 83 8.41 2.42 -14.79
N SER A 84 8.85 3.07 -15.85
CA SER A 84 8.57 4.49 -16.12
C SER A 84 7.05 4.73 -16.28
N ARG A 85 6.34 3.86 -17.00
CA ARG A 85 4.88 3.95 -17.14
C ARG A 85 4.19 3.74 -15.80
N ILE A 86 4.60 2.74 -15.02
CA ILE A 86 4.08 2.47 -13.68
C ILE A 86 4.31 3.69 -12.78
N ALA A 87 5.53 4.22 -12.71
CA ALA A 87 5.87 5.36 -11.87
C ALA A 87 5.07 6.62 -12.25
N THR A 88 4.85 6.87 -13.54
CA THR A 88 4.01 7.98 -14.01
C THR A 88 2.57 7.84 -13.53
N VAL A 89 2.00 6.64 -13.61
CA VAL A 89 0.64 6.36 -13.14
C VAL A 89 0.54 6.52 -11.62
N VAL A 90 1.51 5.97 -10.87
CA VAL A 90 1.56 6.10 -9.41
C VAL A 90 1.64 7.58 -9.03
N ALA A 91 2.60 8.34 -9.59
CA ALA A 91 2.79 9.76 -9.30
C ALA A 91 1.50 10.57 -9.54
N LYS A 92 0.82 10.32 -10.67
CA LYS A 92 -0.45 10.98 -11.00
C LYS A 92 -1.57 10.62 -10.03
N THR A 93 -1.63 9.36 -9.57
CA THR A 93 -2.72 8.87 -8.73
C THR A 93 -2.56 9.28 -7.27
N ILE A 94 -1.33 9.26 -6.74
CA ILE A 94 -1.07 9.66 -5.36
C ILE A 94 -1.10 11.19 -5.20
N GLY A 95 -0.68 11.96 -6.20
CA GLY A 95 -0.63 13.43 -6.16
C GLY A 95 0.12 13.95 -4.94
N ASP A 96 -0.23 15.16 -4.49
CA ASP A 96 0.32 15.79 -3.28
C ASP A 96 -0.63 15.67 -2.07
N GLY A 97 -1.65 14.82 -2.20
CA GLY A 97 -2.66 14.61 -1.16
C GLY A 97 -2.23 13.62 -0.07
N THR A 98 -2.90 13.67 1.08
CA THR A 98 -2.82 12.60 2.07
C THR A 98 -3.48 11.33 1.54
N PRO A 99 -2.93 10.13 1.83
CA PRO A 99 -1.87 9.86 2.82
C PRO A 99 -0.44 9.89 2.24
N TYR A 100 -0.24 10.27 0.98
CA TYR A 100 1.02 10.08 0.25
C TYR A 100 1.89 11.34 0.13
N ARG A 101 1.56 12.42 0.85
CA ARG A 101 2.31 13.68 0.83
C ARG A 101 3.82 13.52 1.01
N ASP A 102 4.22 12.61 1.91
CA ASP A 102 5.61 12.41 2.30
C ASP A 102 6.37 11.41 1.42
N ILE A 103 5.75 10.95 0.33
CA ILE A 103 6.43 10.07 -0.62
C ILE A 103 7.42 10.88 -1.45
N HIS A 104 8.69 10.51 -1.37
CA HIS A 104 9.79 11.11 -2.13
C HIS A 104 10.39 10.16 -3.17
N THR A 105 10.06 8.86 -3.09
CA THR A 105 10.58 7.85 -4.02
C THR A 105 9.47 6.90 -4.41
N ILE A 106 9.35 6.64 -5.71
CA ILE A 106 8.59 5.50 -6.23
C ILE A 106 9.62 4.46 -6.65
N ARG A 107 9.51 3.27 -6.09
CA ARG A 107 10.41 2.14 -6.37
C ARG A 107 9.65 1.03 -7.06
N VAL A 108 10.12 0.63 -8.24
CA VAL A 108 9.61 -0.54 -8.95
C VAL A 108 10.61 -1.69 -8.79
N LEU A 109 10.15 -2.79 -8.18
CA LEU A 109 10.93 -4.00 -7.96
C LEU A 109 10.46 -5.07 -8.94
N TYR A 110 11.39 -5.67 -9.68
CA TYR A 110 11.15 -6.88 -10.44
C TYR A 110 11.58 -8.08 -9.61
N VAL A 111 10.62 -8.96 -9.29
CA VAL A 111 10.81 -10.05 -8.33
C VAL A 111 10.48 -11.37 -9.00
N ALA A 112 11.35 -12.37 -8.85
CA ALA A 112 11.10 -13.75 -9.24
C ALA A 112 10.86 -14.61 -8.00
N THR A 113 9.84 -15.46 -8.04
CA THR A 113 9.62 -16.52 -7.04
C THR A 113 10.35 -17.77 -7.49
N LEU A 114 11.34 -18.21 -6.72
CA LEU A 114 12.20 -19.35 -7.09
C LEU A 114 11.50 -20.71 -6.95
N LYS A 115 10.50 -20.80 -6.05
CA LYS A 115 9.68 -22.00 -5.81
C LYS A 115 8.28 -21.58 -5.35
N PRO A 116 7.22 -22.35 -5.61
CA PRO A 116 5.89 -22.08 -5.06
C PRO A 116 5.94 -21.94 -3.54
N GLY A 117 5.50 -20.80 -3.00
CA GLY A 117 5.58 -20.46 -1.57
C GLY A 117 7.00 -20.22 -1.04
N GLY A 118 7.99 -20.09 -1.93
CA GLY A 118 9.41 -20.06 -1.61
C GLY A 118 10.04 -18.67 -1.63
N GLN A 119 11.36 -18.67 -1.56
CA GLN A 119 12.19 -17.48 -1.51
C GLN A 119 12.00 -16.61 -2.77
N GLN A 120 11.85 -15.32 -2.56
CA GLN A 120 11.82 -14.33 -3.62
C GLN A 120 13.23 -13.80 -3.90
N LYS A 121 13.54 -13.60 -5.19
CA LYS A 121 14.76 -12.98 -5.66
C LYS A 121 14.43 -11.66 -6.35
N ILE A 122 15.06 -10.57 -5.93
CA ILE A 122 15.01 -9.29 -6.65
C ILE A 122 15.88 -9.44 -7.90
N ILE A 123 15.27 -9.23 -9.06
CA ILE A 123 15.92 -9.25 -10.37
C ILE A 123 16.42 -7.85 -10.73
N ASP A 124 15.61 -6.82 -10.39
CA ASP A 124 15.92 -5.44 -10.70
C ASP A 124 15.24 -4.48 -9.73
N THR A 125 15.82 -3.31 -9.55
CA THR A 125 15.29 -2.21 -8.74
C THR A 125 15.42 -0.91 -9.50
N ILE A 126 14.30 -0.23 -9.75
CA ILE A 126 14.26 1.01 -10.51
C ILE A 126 13.60 2.08 -9.65
N ASP A 127 14.35 3.13 -9.35
CA ASP A 127 13.91 4.23 -8.48
C ASP A 127 13.59 5.49 -9.28
N PHE A 128 12.48 6.14 -8.91
CA PHE A 128 12.09 7.45 -9.39
C PHE A 128 12.04 8.39 -8.19
N ARG A 129 12.86 9.43 -8.19
CA ARG A 129 12.93 10.39 -7.07
C ARG A 129 12.19 11.67 -7.38
N LYS A 130 11.47 12.16 -6.40
CA LYS A 130 10.76 13.43 -6.45
C LYS A 130 11.77 14.57 -6.36
N ASP A 131 11.75 15.47 -7.32
CA ASP A 131 12.55 16.69 -7.29
C ASP A 131 11.88 17.78 -6.42
N PRO A 132 12.55 18.94 -6.21
CA PRO A 132 11.95 20.06 -5.46
C PRO A 132 10.68 20.63 -6.09
N SER A 133 10.43 20.42 -7.39
CA SER A 133 9.20 20.84 -8.08
C SER A 133 8.04 19.86 -7.92
N GLY A 134 8.29 18.71 -7.29
CA GLY A 134 7.30 17.67 -7.06
C GLY A 134 7.22 16.62 -8.17
N ILE A 135 8.11 16.64 -9.15
CA ILE A 135 8.12 15.72 -10.29
C ILE A 135 9.03 14.53 -9.99
N PHE A 136 8.57 13.31 -10.30
CA PHE A 136 9.38 12.12 -10.16
C PHE A 136 10.22 11.87 -11.41
N HIS A 137 11.53 11.78 -11.23
CA HIS A 137 12.50 11.49 -12.28
C HIS A 137 13.17 10.14 -12.05
N PHE A 138 13.49 9.46 -13.16
CA PHE A 138 14.31 8.26 -13.13
C PHE A 138 15.67 8.56 -12.49
N HIS A 139 16.09 7.71 -11.56
CA HIS A 139 17.36 7.84 -10.87
C HIS A 139 18.21 6.62 -11.14
N ILE A 140 19.28 6.80 -11.90
CA ILE A 140 20.29 5.76 -12.13
C ILE A 140 21.15 5.67 -10.87
N THR A 141 21.17 4.52 -10.23
CA THR A 141 22.03 4.19 -9.10
C THR A 141 23.30 3.52 -9.58
#